data_0b0e114e3e11ca96596a18115d1cf744
#
_entry.id   0b0e114e3e11ca96596a18115d1cf744
#
_cell.length_a   1.000
_cell.length_b   1.000
_cell.length_c   1.000
_cell.angle_alpha   90.00
_cell.angle_beta   90.00
_cell.angle_gamma   90.00
#
_symmetry.space_group_name_H-M   'P 1'
#
loop_
_entity.id
_entity.type
_entity.pdbx_description
1 polymer ?
#
loop_
_entity_poly.entity_id
_entity_poly.type
_entity_poly.pdbx_seq_one_letter_code
_entity_poly.pdbx_strand_id
1 'polypeptide(L)'
;MLPSIAFVLTLAASAVAAPTTLAPRAGRTSPPSGCLAVGGSGKYKTVQSAVDALSASSTAAQCIFIAKGTYKEQVYIKPLKSALTVYGETTDTSSYTGNTVTITQGKSQDDAPNNDETATLRAWTPNLKVYNINLVNTRGQGSQALALSAYADKQGYYGCQFKGYQDTILAQQGSQVYAKSYIEGATDFIFGQKAIAWFDGCSLGVLTASVGYITANGRDSDSNPSYYVINNSKIAAAPGNTVSAGAYYLGRPWRNFSRVVFQKTSMTNVINAAGWKVWNTDDPRTDKVTYAEYANTGDGSKGTRASFSKKLSAALSPSTVLGSDYKSWVDAAYLS
;
A
#
# COMPACT_ATOMS: atom_id res chain seq x y z
N MET A 1 -2.99 14.74 -71.72
CA MET A 1 -2.35 15.41 -70.60
C MET A 1 -3.18 15.09 -69.35
N LEU A 2 -2.74 14.17 -68.55
CA LEU A 2 -3.39 13.83 -67.26
C LEU A 2 -2.58 14.49 -66.14
N PRO A 3 -3.19 15.12 -65.13
CA PRO A 3 -2.44 15.72 -64.02
C PRO A 3 -2.08 14.64 -62.98
N SER A 4 -0.81 14.65 -62.59
CA SER A 4 -0.30 13.84 -61.47
C SER A 4 -0.78 14.41 -60.14
N ILE A 5 -1.47 13.60 -59.37
CA ILE A 5 -1.85 13.91 -57.96
C ILE A 5 -0.72 13.41 -57.04
N ALA A 6 -0.02 14.35 -56.41
CA ALA A 6 0.97 14.06 -55.40
C ALA A 6 0.28 13.83 -54.04
N PHE A 7 0.41 12.63 -53.51
CA PHE A 7 -0.02 12.31 -52.12
C PHE A 7 1.06 12.79 -51.13
N VAL A 8 0.71 13.76 -50.29
CA VAL A 8 1.54 14.17 -49.16
C VAL A 8 1.18 13.30 -47.96
N LEU A 9 2.08 12.40 -47.56
CA LEU A 9 1.96 11.63 -46.33
C LEU A 9 2.44 12.53 -45.16
N THR A 10 1.51 12.95 -44.31
CA THR A 10 1.84 13.58 -43.05
C THR A 10 2.10 12.49 -42.00
N LEU A 11 3.36 12.31 -41.59
CA LEU A 11 3.72 11.51 -40.39
C LEU A 11 3.28 12.27 -39.14
N ALA A 12 2.28 11.74 -38.44
CA ALA A 12 1.96 12.19 -37.10
C ALA A 12 2.99 11.57 -36.10
N ALA A 13 3.89 12.40 -35.60
CA ALA A 13 4.80 11.99 -34.51
C ALA A 13 4.02 11.92 -33.20
N SER A 14 3.82 10.73 -32.68
CA SER A 14 3.27 10.52 -31.35
C SER A 14 4.31 10.95 -30.29
N ALA A 15 4.11 12.09 -29.68
CA ALA A 15 4.91 12.52 -28.54
C ALA A 15 4.62 11.61 -27.35
N VAL A 16 5.56 10.74 -27.00
CA VAL A 16 5.54 10.00 -25.74
C VAL A 16 5.85 11.02 -24.65
N ALA A 17 4.85 11.37 -23.85
CA ALA A 17 5.06 12.22 -22.67
C ALA A 17 6.01 11.49 -21.70
N ALA A 18 7.18 12.08 -21.44
CA ALA A 18 8.08 11.61 -20.42
C ALA A 18 7.37 11.68 -19.05
N PRO A 19 7.63 10.71 -18.15
CA PRO A 19 7.06 10.76 -16.81
C PRO A 19 7.53 12.06 -16.12
N THR A 20 6.58 12.92 -15.78
CA THR A 20 6.87 14.11 -14.98
C THR A 20 7.33 13.66 -13.59
N THR A 21 8.63 13.75 -13.31
CA THR A 21 9.13 13.67 -11.95
C THR A 21 8.56 14.88 -11.21
N LEU A 22 7.68 14.62 -10.23
CA LEU A 22 7.22 15.68 -9.33
C LEU A 22 8.45 16.34 -8.68
N ALA A 23 8.52 17.67 -8.71
CA ALA A 23 9.57 18.37 -8.00
C ALA A 23 9.54 18.00 -6.51
N PRO A 24 10.70 17.78 -5.86
CA PRO A 24 10.75 17.50 -4.44
C PRO A 24 9.98 18.57 -3.67
N ARG A 25 9.04 18.15 -2.81
CA ARG A 25 8.38 19.07 -1.89
C ARG A 25 9.33 19.36 -0.73
N ALA A 26 9.23 20.56 -0.16
CA ALA A 26 10.03 20.93 1.00
C ALA A 26 9.96 19.86 2.10
N GLY A 27 11.08 19.65 2.78
CA GLY A 27 11.15 18.73 3.92
C GLY A 27 10.29 19.22 5.08
N ARG A 28 9.99 18.31 5.99
CA ARG A 28 9.35 18.58 7.29
C ARG A 28 10.36 18.21 8.38
N THR A 29 11.14 19.21 8.83
CA THR A 29 12.27 19.02 9.76
C THR A 29 11.98 19.54 11.16
N SER A 30 10.78 20.08 11.39
CA SER A 30 10.33 20.58 12.70
C SER A 30 8.87 20.25 12.94
N PRO A 31 8.44 20.15 14.22
CA PRO A 31 7.04 19.88 14.55
C PRO A 31 6.12 20.98 14.02
N PRO A 32 5.04 20.63 13.32
CA PRO A 32 3.93 21.56 13.10
C PRO A 32 3.38 22.06 14.45
N SER A 33 2.89 23.31 14.46
CA SER A 33 2.32 23.92 15.67
C SER A 33 1.23 23.02 16.28
N GLY A 34 1.28 22.82 17.59
CA GLY A 34 0.31 22.03 18.35
C GLY A 34 0.53 20.52 18.33
N CYS A 35 1.48 20.01 17.57
CA CYS A 35 1.79 18.58 17.57
C CYS A 35 2.59 18.15 18.80
N LEU A 36 2.25 16.97 19.34
CA LEU A 36 3.08 16.29 20.34
C LEU A 36 4.39 15.87 19.68
N ALA A 37 5.53 16.28 20.23
CA ALA A 37 6.85 16.01 19.65
C ALA A 37 7.55 14.82 20.32
N VAL A 38 7.97 13.85 19.48
CA VAL A 38 8.68 12.63 19.88
C VAL A 38 10.13 12.68 19.42
N GLY A 39 11.06 12.31 20.29
CA GLY A 39 12.49 12.27 19.99
C GLY A 39 13.13 13.63 19.87
N GLY A 40 14.42 13.70 19.55
CA GLY A 40 15.17 14.96 19.50
C GLY A 40 15.01 15.77 20.78
N SER A 41 14.60 17.04 20.66
CA SER A 41 14.25 17.93 21.78
C SER A 41 12.78 17.77 22.24
N GLY A 42 12.02 16.83 21.67
CA GLY A 42 10.62 16.59 21.98
C GLY A 42 10.40 16.09 23.42
N LYS A 43 9.21 16.36 23.95
CA LYS A 43 8.80 15.95 25.29
C LYS A 43 8.78 14.41 25.43
N TYR A 44 8.35 13.71 24.39
CA TYR A 44 8.13 12.26 24.43
C TYR A 44 9.37 11.52 23.91
N LYS A 45 9.75 10.41 24.58
CA LYS A 45 10.93 9.62 24.18
C LYS A 45 10.56 8.44 23.29
N THR A 46 9.33 7.97 23.37
CA THR A 46 8.78 6.88 22.55
C THR A 46 7.54 7.37 21.79
N VAL A 47 7.24 6.73 20.67
CA VAL A 47 6.02 7.04 19.89
C VAL A 47 4.78 6.66 20.71
N GLN A 48 4.81 5.49 21.40
CA GLN A 48 3.70 5.06 22.23
C GLN A 48 3.40 6.04 23.36
N SER A 49 4.42 6.63 24.00
CA SER A 49 4.17 7.62 25.07
C SER A 49 3.49 8.90 24.56
N ALA A 50 3.72 9.31 23.31
CA ALA A 50 2.98 10.41 22.71
C ALA A 50 1.55 9.98 22.32
N VAL A 51 1.37 8.74 21.83
CA VAL A 51 0.03 8.17 21.57
C VAL A 51 -0.80 8.10 22.86
N ASP A 52 -0.21 7.66 23.97
CA ASP A 52 -0.89 7.57 25.28
C ASP A 52 -1.27 8.95 25.86
N ALA A 53 -0.61 10.02 25.39
CA ALA A 53 -0.92 11.40 25.79
C ALA A 53 -2.02 12.05 24.93
N LEU A 54 -2.51 11.40 23.88
CA LEU A 54 -3.63 11.88 23.10
C LEU A 54 -4.92 11.83 23.92
N SER A 55 -5.79 12.82 23.72
CA SER A 55 -7.09 12.83 24.36
C SER A 55 -8.08 11.95 23.59
N ALA A 56 -8.54 10.88 24.20
CA ALA A 56 -9.55 10.00 23.62
C ALA A 56 -10.94 10.66 23.49
N SER A 57 -11.23 11.67 24.31
CA SER A 57 -12.53 12.36 24.35
C SER A 57 -12.57 13.62 23.48
N SER A 58 -11.42 14.19 23.09
CA SER A 58 -11.37 15.38 22.25
C SER A 58 -11.95 15.11 20.86
N THR A 59 -12.71 16.07 20.33
CA THR A 59 -13.17 16.09 18.93
C THR A 59 -12.30 17.00 18.06
N ALA A 60 -11.47 17.84 18.67
CA ALA A 60 -10.51 18.68 17.95
C ALA A 60 -9.37 17.81 17.38
N ALA A 61 -8.96 18.09 16.15
CA ALA A 61 -7.87 17.35 15.49
C ALA A 61 -6.60 17.37 16.34
N GLN A 62 -5.93 16.22 16.42
CA GLN A 62 -4.69 16.02 17.15
C GLN A 62 -3.56 15.64 16.21
N CYS A 63 -2.32 15.91 16.59
CA CYS A 63 -1.18 15.49 15.80
C CYS A 63 0.04 15.08 16.65
N ILE A 64 0.85 14.20 16.05
CA ILE A 64 2.16 13.79 16.57
C ILE A 64 3.20 14.07 15.50
N PHE A 65 4.34 14.62 15.88
CA PHE A 65 5.53 14.74 15.06
C PHE A 65 6.63 13.85 15.67
N ILE A 66 7.24 13.03 14.83
CA ILE A 66 8.31 12.12 15.23
C ILE A 66 9.61 12.61 14.58
N ALA A 67 10.58 13.00 15.41
CA ALA A 67 11.90 13.41 14.96
C ALA A 67 12.70 12.22 14.39
N LYS A 68 13.68 12.52 13.56
CA LYS A 68 14.64 11.56 12.99
C LYS A 68 15.14 10.56 14.03
N GLY A 69 15.05 9.26 13.71
CA GLY A 69 15.52 8.21 14.58
C GLY A 69 14.90 6.84 14.30
N THR A 70 15.40 5.84 15.03
CA THR A 70 14.86 4.48 15.01
C THR A 70 14.24 4.17 16.37
N TYR A 71 12.94 3.91 16.37
CA TYR A 71 12.12 3.64 17.55
C TYR A 71 11.80 2.15 17.58
N LYS A 72 12.41 1.44 18.52
CA LYS A 72 12.24 -0.03 18.68
C LYS A 72 11.05 -0.30 19.60
N GLU A 73 9.84 -0.27 19.04
CA GLU A 73 8.60 -0.42 19.79
C GLU A 73 7.45 -0.91 18.91
N GLN A 74 6.42 -1.48 19.51
CA GLN A 74 5.11 -1.66 18.92
C GLN A 74 4.25 -0.46 19.29
N VAL A 75 3.59 0.15 18.33
CA VAL A 75 2.69 1.29 18.58
C VAL A 75 1.24 0.85 18.40
N TYR A 76 0.41 1.13 19.39
CA TYR A 76 -1.03 0.87 19.34
C TYR A 76 -1.83 2.17 19.49
N ILE A 77 -2.43 2.61 18.40
CA ILE A 77 -3.33 3.77 18.37
C ILE A 77 -4.76 3.26 18.56
N LYS A 78 -5.29 3.42 19.79
CA LYS A 78 -6.68 3.09 20.14
C LYS A 78 -7.65 4.04 19.45
N PRO A 79 -8.95 3.68 19.33
CA PRO A 79 -9.95 4.56 18.75
C PRO A 79 -10.02 5.92 19.44
N LEU A 80 -9.96 6.99 18.64
CA LEU A 80 -10.11 8.38 19.05
C LEU A 80 -11.40 8.96 18.45
N LYS A 81 -11.98 9.95 19.11
CA LYS A 81 -13.09 10.74 18.57
C LYS A 81 -12.63 11.81 17.58
N SER A 82 -11.38 12.22 17.67
CA SER A 82 -10.76 13.22 16.80
C SER A 82 -10.12 12.60 15.57
N ALA A 83 -9.91 13.40 14.52
CA ALA A 83 -8.91 13.09 13.52
C ALA A 83 -7.50 13.10 14.14
N LEU A 84 -6.62 12.21 13.65
CA LEU A 84 -5.22 12.16 14.07
C LEU A 84 -4.30 12.25 12.85
N THR A 85 -3.28 13.09 12.94
CA THR A 85 -2.21 13.12 11.96
C THR A 85 -0.87 12.79 12.62
N VAL A 86 -0.15 11.81 12.06
CA VAL A 86 1.18 11.42 12.51
C VAL A 86 2.20 11.77 11.42
N TYR A 87 3.15 12.61 11.75
CA TYR A 87 4.18 13.10 10.85
C TYR A 87 5.55 12.54 11.23
N GLY A 88 6.25 11.93 10.27
CA GLY A 88 7.68 11.68 10.40
C GLY A 88 8.50 12.89 9.91
N GLU A 89 9.63 13.15 10.57
CA GLU A 89 10.65 14.03 10.02
C GLU A 89 11.16 13.48 8.69
N THR A 90 11.27 14.35 7.67
CA THR A 90 11.70 13.97 6.33
C THR A 90 12.38 15.14 5.63
N THR A 91 13.30 14.85 4.72
CA THR A 91 13.90 15.84 3.83
C THR A 91 13.07 16.08 2.56
N ASP A 92 12.14 15.20 2.25
CA ASP A 92 11.22 15.30 1.11
C ASP A 92 9.85 14.74 1.49
N THR A 93 8.84 15.60 1.49
CA THR A 93 7.46 15.18 1.81
C THR A 93 6.74 14.52 0.64
N SER A 94 7.29 14.55 -0.60
CA SER A 94 6.61 14.04 -1.79
C SER A 94 6.63 12.52 -1.90
N SER A 95 7.58 11.84 -1.24
CA SER A 95 7.78 10.40 -1.35
C SER A 95 8.39 9.80 -0.08
N TYR A 96 8.54 8.48 -0.08
CA TYR A 96 9.19 7.73 1.00
C TYR A 96 10.72 7.82 1.02
N THR A 97 11.35 8.31 -0.03
CA THR A 97 12.82 8.25 -0.19
C THR A 97 13.57 9.16 0.77
N GLY A 98 12.93 10.24 1.22
CA GLY A 98 13.49 11.19 2.20
C GLY A 98 13.19 10.85 3.66
N ASN A 99 12.55 9.71 3.95
CA ASN A 99 12.14 9.35 5.30
C ASN A 99 13.33 9.11 6.23
N THR A 100 13.31 9.71 7.40
CA THR A 100 14.36 9.62 8.43
C THR A 100 13.87 8.97 9.72
N VAL A 101 12.60 8.62 9.79
CA VAL A 101 11.94 8.01 10.94
C VAL A 101 11.63 6.55 10.66
N THR A 102 12.07 5.66 11.55
CA THR A 102 11.76 4.23 11.48
C THR A 102 11.19 3.76 12.81
N ILE A 103 10.01 3.13 12.77
CA ILE A 103 9.44 2.39 13.90
C ILE A 103 9.59 0.91 13.56
N THR A 104 10.13 0.11 14.47
CA THR A 104 10.49 -1.28 14.19
C THR A 104 10.35 -2.19 15.41
N GLN A 105 9.99 -3.43 15.14
CA GLN A 105 9.97 -4.53 16.09
C GLN A 105 9.96 -5.87 15.33
N GLY A 106 9.97 -7.03 16.02
CA GLY A 106 10.09 -8.33 15.39
C GLY A 106 9.06 -9.37 15.84
N LYS A 107 7.90 -8.96 16.38
CA LYS A 107 6.83 -9.90 16.77
C LYS A 107 6.22 -10.59 15.57
N SER A 108 5.85 -11.85 15.76
CA SER A 108 5.15 -12.68 14.78
C SER A 108 4.01 -13.45 15.46
N GLN A 109 3.29 -14.29 14.71
CA GLN A 109 2.31 -15.18 15.30
C GLN A 109 2.91 -16.27 16.20
N ASP A 110 4.23 -16.43 16.20
CA ASP A 110 4.91 -17.26 17.20
C ASP A 110 4.86 -16.62 18.60
N ASP A 111 4.74 -15.29 18.67
CA ASP A 111 4.79 -14.47 19.88
C ASP A 111 3.43 -13.82 20.23
N ALA A 112 2.43 -13.88 19.33
CA ALA A 112 1.19 -13.16 19.46
C ALA A 112 -0.03 -14.01 19.03
N PRO A 113 -1.21 -13.84 19.67
CA PRO A 113 -2.37 -14.71 19.47
C PRO A 113 -3.06 -14.50 18.10
N ASN A 114 -2.77 -13.40 17.41
CA ASN A 114 -3.38 -13.06 16.13
C ASN A 114 -2.52 -12.09 15.31
N ASN A 115 -2.86 -11.93 14.05
CA ASN A 115 -2.13 -11.07 13.12
C ASN A 115 -2.05 -9.61 13.58
N ASP A 116 -3.13 -9.02 14.08
CA ASP A 116 -3.13 -7.62 14.52
C ASP A 116 -2.06 -7.34 15.58
N GLU A 117 -1.88 -8.26 16.53
CA GLU A 117 -0.93 -8.09 17.64
C GLU A 117 0.53 -8.30 17.25
N THR A 118 0.79 -8.77 16.03
CA THR A 118 2.15 -8.81 15.49
C THR A 118 2.59 -7.48 14.88
N ALA A 119 1.66 -6.56 14.60
CA ALA A 119 1.95 -5.36 13.82
C ALA A 119 2.85 -4.37 14.55
N THR A 120 3.80 -3.77 13.83
CA THR A 120 4.60 -2.66 14.33
C THR A 120 3.73 -1.44 14.65
N LEU A 121 2.79 -1.11 13.76
CA LEU A 121 1.74 -0.12 14.03
C LEU A 121 0.37 -0.79 13.98
N ARG A 122 -0.36 -0.77 15.09
CA ARG A 122 -1.76 -1.16 15.21
C ARG A 122 -2.62 0.10 15.16
N ALA A 123 -3.28 0.36 14.02
CA ALA A 123 -4.02 1.60 13.75
C ALA A 123 -5.53 1.34 13.83
N TRP A 124 -6.12 1.54 15.00
CA TRP A 124 -7.54 1.27 15.27
C TRP A 124 -8.41 2.53 15.31
N THR A 125 -7.82 3.70 15.01
CA THR A 125 -8.56 4.97 15.01
C THR A 125 -8.99 5.35 13.59
N PRO A 126 -10.24 5.80 13.40
CA PRO A 126 -10.67 6.38 12.14
C PRO A 126 -10.07 7.77 11.90
N ASN A 127 -10.20 8.29 10.68
CA ASN A 127 -9.68 9.60 10.29
C ASN A 127 -8.19 9.80 10.61
N LEU A 128 -7.38 8.76 10.37
CA LEU A 128 -5.93 8.77 10.58
C LEU A 128 -5.20 9.16 9.30
N LYS A 129 -4.21 10.05 9.41
CA LYS A 129 -3.23 10.31 8.36
C LYS A 129 -1.82 10.08 8.88
N VAL A 130 -1.04 9.28 8.18
CA VAL A 130 0.37 9.00 8.50
C VAL A 130 1.24 9.44 7.34
N TYR A 131 2.26 10.23 7.63
CA TYR A 131 3.15 10.79 6.61
C TYR A 131 4.62 10.47 6.88
N ASN A 132 5.31 9.96 5.86
CA ASN A 132 6.78 9.83 5.81
C ASN A 132 7.39 9.05 6.99
N ILE A 133 6.83 7.90 7.30
CA ILE A 133 7.31 7.00 8.35
C ILE A 133 7.62 5.64 7.75
N ASN A 134 8.72 5.03 8.18
CA ASN A 134 9.07 3.65 7.88
C ASN A 134 8.55 2.76 9.00
N LEU A 135 7.69 1.82 8.67
CA LEU A 135 7.17 0.78 9.56
C LEU A 135 7.81 -0.54 9.16
N VAL A 136 8.57 -1.14 10.05
CA VAL A 136 9.37 -2.33 9.75
C VAL A 136 9.09 -3.43 10.77
N ASN A 137 8.69 -4.60 10.28
CA ASN A 137 8.74 -5.81 11.08
C ASN A 137 9.95 -6.65 10.66
N THR A 138 10.83 -6.91 11.60
CA THR A 138 12.13 -7.55 11.34
C THR A 138 12.13 -9.07 11.54
N ARG A 139 10.96 -9.71 11.76
CA ARG A 139 10.86 -11.16 11.95
C ARG A 139 11.46 -11.95 10.79
N GLY A 140 11.24 -11.49 9.56
CA GLY A 140 11.67 -12.20 8.37
C GLY A 140 10.77 -13.41 8.04
N GLN A 141 11.34 -14.39 7.36
CA GLN A 141 10.62 -15.58 6.90
C GLN A 141 10.24 -16.51 8.06
N GLY A 142 9.11 -17.22 7.95
CA GLY A 142 8.74 -18.36 8.80
C GLY A 142 7.44 -18.17 9.57
N SER A 143 6.95 -16.94 9.77
CA SER A 143 5.68 -16.66 10.45
C SER A 143 5.07 -15.34 9.97
N GLN A 144 3.78 -15.15 10.15
CA GLN A 144 3.09 -13.88 9.85
C GLN A 144 3.59 -12.79 10.79
N ALA A 145 3.99 -11.66 10.23
CA ALA A 145 4.66 -10.61 10.98
C ALA A 145 4.45 -9.23 10.31
N LEU A 146 3.53 -8.45 10.83
CA LEU A 146 3.01 -7.26 10.19
C LEU A 146 3.84 -6.00 10.49
N ALA A 147 4.05 -5.18 9.47
CA ALA A 147 4.48 -3.80 9.66
C ALA A 147 3.28 -2.91 10.05
N LEU A 148 2.10 -3.16 9.48
CA LEU A 148 0.90 -2.38 9.73
C LEU A 148 -0.34 -3.26 9.87
N SER A 149 -1.15 -3.00 10.89
CA SER A 149 -2.54 -3.43 10.99
C SER A 149 -3.46 -2.20 10.89
N ALA A 150 -4.13 -2.02 9.75
CA ALA A 150 -5.06 -0.93 9.48
C ALA A 150 -6.50 -1.41 9.72
N TYR A 151 -7.10 -0.96 10.83
CA TYR A 151 -8.29 -1.58 11.41
C TYR A 151 -9.46 -0.59 11.60
N ALA A 152 -9.48 0.53 10.86
CA ALA A 152 -10.54 1.53 10.95
C ALA A 152 -10.79 2.27 9.64
N ASP A 153 -11.85 3.06 9.60
CA ASP A 153 -12.28 3.80 8.42
C ASP A 153 -11.49 5.10 8.20
N LYS A 154 -11.37 5.52 6.94
CA LYS A 154 -10.75 6.78 6.52
C LYS A 154 -9.30 6.91 6.99
N GLN A 155 -8.48 5.90 6.69
CA GLN A 155 -7.05 5.92 6.99
C GLN A 155 -6.23 6.21 5.72
N GLY A 156 -5.29 7.17 5.81
CA GLY A 156 -4.39 7.54 4.73
C GLY A 156 -2.92 7.42 5.12
N TYR A 157 -2.12 6.77 4.28
CA TYR A 157 -0.68 6.54 4.45
C TYR A 157 0.07 7.14 3.26
N TYR A 158 0.84 8.19 3.47
CA TYR A 158 1.42 9.03 2.43
C TYR A 158 2.94 9.07 2.52
N GLY A 159 3.62 8.65 1.45
CA GLY A 159 5.09 8.61 1.43
C GLY A 159 5.69 7.73 2.52
N CYS A 160 5.01 6.65 2.92
CA CYS A 160 5.47 5.73 3.96
C CYS A 160 6.26 4.56 3.39
N GLN A 161 6.98 3.83 4.24
CA GLN A 161 7.53 2.52 3.89
C GLN A 161 6.95 1.46 4.83
N PHE A 162 6.59 0.32 4.27
CA PHE A 162 6.11 -0.86 4.99
C PHE A 162 6.98 -2.05 4.63
N LYS A 163 7.73 -2.57 5.59
CA LYS A 163 8.70 -3.63 5.36
C LYS A 163 8.42 -4.83 6.25
N GLY A 164 8.28 -5.97 5.62
CA GLY A 164 8.07 -7.28 6.26
C GLY A 164 8.38 -8.39 5.27
N TYR A 165 8.07 -9.63 5.60
CA TYR A 165 8.24 -10.77 4.73
C TYR A 165 6.89 -11.42 4.38
N GLN A 166 6.16 -11.91 5.37
CA GLN A 166 4.83 -12.48 5.23
C GLN A 166 3.82 -11.59 5.95
N ASP A 167 2.70 -11.26 5.26
CA ASP A 167 1.60 -10.52 5.84
C ASP A 167 1.96 -9.07 6.26
N THR A 168 2.74 -8.35 5.44
CA THR A 168 3.29 -7.02 5.81
C THR A 168 2.23 -5.98 6.15
N ILE A 169 1.13 -5.90 5.37
CA ILE A 169 0.01 -4.98 5.60
C ILE A 169 -1.30 -5.74 5.74
N LEU A 170 -1.90 -5.66 6.91
CA LEU A 170 -3.28 -6.06 7.13
C LEU A 170 -4.21 -4.87 6.85
N ALA A 171 -4.80 -4.84 5.66
CA ALA A 171 -5.88 -3.92 5.30
C ALA A 171 -7.21 -4.54 5.73
N GLN A 172 -7.56 -4.40 7.02
CA GLN A 172 -8.62 -5.22 7.60
C GLN A 172 -10.01 -4.60 7.49
N GLN A 173 -10.17 -3.31 7.73
CA GLN A 173 -11.51 -2.70 7.82
C GLN A 173 -11.50 -1.24 7.37
N GLY A 174 -12.64 -0.78 6.80
CA GLY A 174 -12.88 0.61 6.40
C GLY A 174 -12.20 1.00 5.10
N SER A 175 -12.29 2.26 4.75
CA SER A 175 -11.70 2.85 3.55
C SER A 175 -10.28 3.31 3.82
N GLN A 176 -9.34 2.90 2.97
CA GLN A 176 -7.90 3.14 3.18
C GLN A 176 -7.23 3.61 1.90
N VAL A 177 -6.26 4.52 2.02
CA VAL A 177 -5.41 4.99 0.93
C VAL A 177 -3.94 4.83 1.30
N TYR A 178 -3.18 4.25 0.39
CA TYR A 178 -1.72 4.16 0.44
C TYR A 178 -1.17 4.88 -0.79
N ALA A 179 -0.50 6.00 -0.62
CA ALA A 179 -0.06 6.80 -1.76
C ALA A 179 1.43 7.15 -1.70
N LYS A 180 2.11 7.08 -2.87
CA LYS A 180 3.55 7.36 -3.02
C LYS A 180 4.43 6.61 -1.99
N SER A 181 4.00 5.41 -1.61
CA SER A 181 4.59 4.60 -0.55
C SER A 181 5.37 3.41 -1.11
N TYR A 182 6.27 2.87 -0.31
CA TYR A 182 6.99 1.64 -0.58
C TYR A 182 6.44 0.51 0.28
N ILE A 183 6.18 -0.64 -0.33
CA ILE A 183 5.64 -1.81 0.36
C ILE A 183 6.45 -3.02 -0.09
N GLU A 184 7.05 -3.78 0.84
CA GLU A 184 7.79 -4.99 0.49
C GLU A 184 7.31 -6.21 1.24
N GLY A 185 7.48 -7.36 0.59
CA GLY A 185 7.20 -8.66 1.18
C GLY A 185 7.38 -9.81 0.18
N ALA A 186 7.12 -11.02 0.65
CA ALA A 186 7.17 -12.23 -0.17
C ALA A 186 5.81 -12.94 -0.25
N THR A 187 5.14 -13.16 0.88
CA THR A 187 3.92 -13.97 0.94
C THR A 187 2.75 -13.14 1.47
N ASP A 188 1.69 -13.02 0.63
CA ASP A 188 0.42 -12.40 1.01
C ASP A 188 0.59 -11.02 1.66
N PHE A 189 1.58 -10.24 1.18
CA PHE A 189 2.07 -9.10 1.93
C PHE A 189 1.13 -7.87 1.90
N ILE A 190 0.02 -7.93 1.16
CA ILE A 190 -1.13 -7.03 1.27
C ILE A 190 -2.36 -7.92 1.41
N PHE A 191 -2.93 -7.99 2.61
CA PHE A 191 -4.03 -8.91 2.91
C PHE A 191 -5.07 -8.28 3.84
N GLY A 192 -6.17 -8.98 4.09
CA GLY A 192 -7.27 -8.53 4.95
C GLY A 192 -8.64 -8.88 4.37
N GLN A 193 -9.71 -8.59 5.11
CA GLN A 193 -11.02 -9.17 4.80
C GLN A 193 -12.12 -8.18 4.47
N LYS A 194 -12.10 -6.95 5.00
CA LYS A 194 -13.24 -6.02 4.93
C LYS A 194 -12.89 -4.62 4.41
N ALA A 195 -11.59 -4.32 4.22
CA ALA A 195 -11.18 -2.98 3.81
C ALA A 195 -11.42 -2.73 2.33
N ILE A 196 -11.77 -1.50 2.01
CA ILE A 196 -11.68 -0.93 0.67
C ILE A 196 -10.36 -0.17 0.61
N ALA A 197 -9.35 -0.69 -0.09
CA ALA A 197 -7.99 -0.17 -0.09
C ALA A 197 -7.55 0.28 -1.48
N TRP A 198 -7.16 1.54 -1.60
CA TRP A 198 -6.64 2.17 -2.81
C TRP A 198 -5.14 2.44 -2.66
N PHE A 199 -4.34 1.80 -3.50
CA PHE A 199 -2.89 1.98 -3.56
C PHE A 199 -2.56 2.82 -4.79
N ASP A 200 -1.97 3.99 -4.63
CA ASP A 200 -1.71 4.93 -5.71
C ASP A 200 -0.24 5.33 -5.81
N GLY A 201 0.36 5.09 -6.96
CA GLY A 201 1.76 5.45 -7.19
C GLY A 201 2.73 4.78 -6.21
N CYS A 202 2.41 3.58 -5.75
CA CYS A 202 3.23 2.82 -4.82
C CYS A 202 4.33 2.03 -5.54
N SER A 203 5.44 1.78 -4.85
CA SER A 203 6.47 0.84 -5.26
C SER A 203 6.32 -0.45 -4.45
N LEU A 204 5.97 -1.55 -5.12
CA LEU A 204 5.84 -2.86 -4.50
C LEU A 204 7.13 -3.65 -4.75
N GLY A 205 7.92 -3.83 -3.70
CA GLY A 205 9.17 -4.56 -3.71
C GLY A 205 8.96 -6.04 -3.36
N VAL A 206 9.28 -6.96 -4.26
CA VAL A 206 9.18 -8.39 -3.96
C VAL A 206 10.52 -8.95 -3.49
N LEU A 207 10.50 -9.69 -2.40
CA LEU A 207 11.70 -10.27 -1.77
C LEU A 207 12.10 -11.59 -2.45
N THR A 208 13.31 -12.06 -2.20
CA THR A 208 13.75 -13.37 -2.69
C THR A 208 12.89 -14.48 -2.10
N ALA A 209 12.19 -15.23 -2.97
CA ALA A 209 11.38 -16.38 -2.64
C ALA A 209 11.24 -17.28 -3.87
N SER A 210 11.05 -18.59 -3.69
CA SER A 210 10.78 -19.53 -4.79
C SER A 210 9.41 -19.29 -5.43
N VAL A 211 8.43 -18.88 -4.62
CA VAL A 211 7.10 -18.43 -5.03
C VAL A 211 6.60 -17.37 -4.06
N GLY A 212 5.98 -16.31 -4.58
CA GLY A 212 5.44 -15.25 -3.76
C GLY A 212 4.08 -14.73 -4.24
N TYR A 213 3.37 -14.04 -3.35
CA TYR A 213 2.04 -13.49 -3.61
C TYR A 213 1.96 -12.07 -3.09
N ILE A 214 1.54 -11.12 -3.94
CA ILE A 214 1.42 -9.72 -3.55
C ILE A 214 0.20 -9.53 -2.69
N THR A 215 -0.98 -10.02 -3.14
CA THR A 215 -2.23 -9.83 -2.42
C THR A 215 -2.88 -11.15 -2.00
N ALA A 216 -3.54 -11.14 -0.84
CA ALA A 216 -4.43 -12.19 -0.36
C ALA A 216 -5.70 -11.55 0.23
N ASN A 217 -6.62 -11.14 -0.65
CA ASN A 217 -7.87 -10.54 -0.22
C ASN A 217 -8.85 -11.60 0.26
N GLY A 218 -9.44 -11.39 1.44
CA GLY A 218 -10.31 -12.32 2.14
C GLY A 218 -11.79 -11.94 2.12
N ARG A 219 -12.27 -11.24 1.09
CA ARG A 219 -13.70 -10.99 0.90
C ARG A 219 -14.46 -12.30 0.85
N ASP A 220 -15.50 -12.46 1.67
CA ASP A 220 -16.16 -13.73 1.96
C ASP A 220 -17.60 -13.83 1.44
N SER A 221 -18.20 -12.70 1.00
CA SER A 221 -19.58 -12.65 0.52
C SER A 221 -19.80 -11.48 -0.44
N ASP A 222 -20.92 -11.48 -1.17
CA ASP A 222 -21.28 -10.38 -2.07
C ASP A 222 -21.56 -9.07 -1.30
N SER A 223 -22.08 -9.14 -0.09
CA SER A 223 -22.36 -7.99 0.77
C SER A 223 -21.11 -7.40 1.43
N ASN A 224 -20.01 -8.15 1.47
CA ASN A 224 -18.74 -7.65 2.01
C ASN A 224 -18.16 -6.59 1.07
N PRO A 225 -17.88 -5.35 1.55
CA PRO A 225 -17.42 -4.24 0.69
C PRO A 225 -15.96 -4.37 0.22
N SER A 226 -15.17 -5.30 0.76
CA SER A 226 -13.73 -5.37 0.53
C SER A 226 -13.34 -5.28 -0.94
N TYR A 227 -12.37 -4.41 -1.22
CA TYR A 227 -11.88 -4.16 -2.57
C TYR A 227 -10.45 -3.62 -2.53
N TYR A 228 -9.50 -4.25 -3.20
CA TYR A 228 -8.16 -3.70 -3.35
C TYR A 228 -7.95 -3.24 -4.79
N VAL A 229 -7.49 -2.00 -4.95
CA VAL A 229 -7.10 -1.45 -6.26
C VAL A 229 -5.67 -0.93 -6.18
N ILE A 230 -4.79 -1.49 -7.00
CA ILE A 230 -3.40 -1.06 -7.17
C ILE A 230 -3.33 -0.24 -8.47
N ASN A 231 -3.13 1.07 -8.34
CA ASN A 231 -3.20 2.05 -9.41
C ASN A 231 -1.86 2.76 -9.62
N ASN A 232 -1.47 3.02 -10.87
CA ASN A 232 -0.27 3.78 -11.25
C ASN A 232 1.00 3.38 -10.48
N SER A 233 1.13 2.11 -10.13
CA SER A 233 2.16 1.60 -9.23
C SER A 233 3.27 0.87 -10.01
N LYS A 234 4.30 0.41 -9.29
CA LYS A 234 5.42 -0.34 -9.87
C LYS A 234 5.66 -1.61 -9.07
N ILE A 235 5.89 -2.73 -9.76
CA ILE A 235 6.28 -4.01 -9.17
C ILE A 235 7.64 -4.41 -9.71
N ALA A 236 8.59 -4.64 -8.80
CA ALA A 236 9.95 -5.08 -9.12
C ALA A 236 10.55 -5.85 -7.95
N ALA A 237 11.66 -6.54 -8.17
CA ALA A 237 12.48 -7.07 -7.07
C ALA A 237 12.85 -5.91 -6.10
N ALA A 238 12.75 -6.17 -4.80
CA ALA A 238 13.17 -5.22 -3.78
C ALA A 238 14.69 -4.97 -3.88
N PRO A 239 15.19 -3.79 -3.53
CA PRO A 239 16.63 -3.51 -3.55
C PRO A 239 17.44 -4.58 -2.81
N GLY A 240 18.51 -5.07 -3.44
CA GLY A 240 19.37 -6.13 -2.90
C GLY A 240 18.82 -7.55 -3.00
N ASN A 241 17.64 -7.75 -3.63
CA ASN A 241 17.04 -9.06 -3.82
C ASN A 241 17.19 -9.54 -5.27
N THR A 242 17.49 -10.82 -5.43
CA THR A 242 17.43 -11.52 -6.72
C THR A 242 16.17 -12.36 -6.75
N VAL A 243 15.29 -12.09 -7.71
CA VAL A 243 14.00 -12.76 -7.85
C VAL A 243 13.91 -13.37 -9.25
N SER A 244 13.64 -14.66 -9.32
CA SER A 244 13.50 -15.38 -10.57
C SER A 244 12.31 -14.86 -11.39
N ALA A 245 12.43 -14.89 -12.71
CA ALA A 245 11.32 -14.55 -13.59
C ALA A 245 10.12 -15.46 -13.32
N GLY A 246 8.93 -14.86 -13.20
CA GLY A 246 7.69 -15.59 -12.95
C GLY A 246 7.51 -16.15 -11.53
N ALA A 247 8.37 -15.79 -10.58
CA ALA A 247 8.25 -16.29 -9.20
C ALA A 247 7.05 -15.73 -8.44
N TYR A 248 6.50 -14.58 -8.86
CA TYR A 248 5.44 -13.90 -8.12
C TYR A 248 4.10 -13.89 -8.86
N TYR A 249 3.04 -13.98 -8.09
CA TYR A 249 1.67 -13.75 -8.55
C TYR A 249 1.14 -12.43 -8.00
N LEU A 250 0.24 -11.78 -8.75
CA LEU A 250 -0.48 -10.57 -8.32
C LEU A 250 -1.32 -10.83 -7.08
N GLY A 251 -1.82 -12.05 -6.95
CA GLY A 251 -2.53 -12.49 -5.77
C GLY A 251 -3.11 -13.88 -5.85
N ARG A 252 -3.62 -14.32 -4.70
CA ARG A 252 -4.40 -15.55 -4.52
C ARG A 252 -5.60 -15.29 -3.61
N PRO A 253 -6.73 -16.01 -3.76
CA PRO A 253 -7.95 -15.71 -3.00
C PRO A 253 -7.92 -16.32 -1.61
N TRP A 254 -7.79 -15.51 -0.56
CA TRP A 254 -7.91 -16.00 0.82
C TRP A 254 -9.35 -16.47 1.13
N ARG A 255 -10.37 -15.90 0.43
CA ARG A 255 -11.78 -16.33 0.46
C ARG A 255 -12.38 -16.26 -0.94
N ASN A 256 -13.48 -16.98 -1.15
CA ASN A 256 -14.12 -17.21 -2.46
C ASN A 256 -14.56 -15.94 -3.22
N PHE A 257 -14.80 -14.84 -2.54
CA PHE A 257 -15.25 -13.58 -3.14
C PHE A 257 -14.13 -12.54 -3.27
N SER A 258 -12.87 -12.95 -3.13
CA SER A 258 -11.70 -12.07 -3.23
C SER A 258 -11.81 -11.09 -4.40
N ARG A 259 -11.52 -9.80 -4.15
CA ARG A 259 -11.69 -8.73 -5.14
C ARG A 259 -10.49 -7.81 -5.19
N VAL A 260 -9.71 -7.92 -6.27
CA VAL A 260 -8.46 -7.19 -6.48
C VAL A 260 -8.32 -6.74 -7.93
N VAL A 261 -7.89 -5.50 -8.13
CA VAL A 261 -7.59 -4.94 -9.46
C VAL A 261 -6.19 -4.33 -9.46
N PHE A 262 -5.41 -4.65 -10.50
CA PHE A 262 -4.18 -3.94 -10.84
C PHE A 262 -4.42 -3.14 -12.10
N GLN A 263 -4.20 -1.83 -12.06
CA GLN A 263 -4.37 -0.97 -13.21
C GLN A 263 -3.24 0.04 -13.39
N LYS A 264 -2.88 0.30 -14.65
CA LYS A 264 -1.81 1.25 -15.02
C LYS A 264 -0.50 1.01 -14.26
N THR A 265 -0.24 -0.23 -13.88
CA THR A 265 0.90 -0.62 -13.05
C THR A 265 2.00 -1.20 -13.93
N SER A 266 3.23 -0.74 -13.71
CA SER A 266 4.43 -1.28 -14.39
C SER A 266 4.91 -2.52 -13.64
N MET A 267 5.10 -3.63 -14.34
CA MET A 267 5.45 -4.93 -13.76
C MET A 267 6.69 -5.48 -14.46
N THR A 268 7.74 -5.76 -13.71
CA THR A 268 8.91 -6.47 -14.25
C THR A 268 8.59 -7.95 -14.48
N ASN A 269 9.51 -8.68 -15.08
CA ASN A 269 9.39 -10.10 -15.36
C ASN A 269 9.26 -11.00 -14.10
N VAL A 270 9.32 -10.46 -12.91
CA VAL A 270 9.11 -11.21 -11.65
C VAL A 270 7.68 -11.78 -11.56
N ILE A 271 6.71 -11.16 -12.26
CA ILE A 271 5.32 -11.63 -12.27
C ILE A 271 5.15 -12.80 -13.23
N ASN A 272 4.52 -13.85 -12.73
CA ASN A 272 4.19 -15.07 -13.49
C ASN A 272 3.23 -14.75 -14.65
N ALA A 273 3.38 -15.44 -15.76
CA ALA A 273 2.51 -15.28 -16.94
C ALA A 273 1.03 -15.51 -16.61
N ALA A 274 0.70 -16.43 -15.68
CA ALA A 274 -0.66 -16.64 -15.21
C ALA A 274 -1.22 -15.47 -14.40
N GLY A 275 -0.37 -14.60 -13.85
CA GLY A 275 -0.74 -13.42 -13.07
C GLY A 275 -1.37 -13.73 -11.72
N TRP A 276 -2.26 -14.70 -11.64
CA TRP A 276 -3.05 -15.05 -10.46
C TRP A 276 -2.92 -16.53 -10.15
N LYS A 277 -3.00 -16.88 -8.88
CA LYS A 277 -2.90 -18.27 -8.40
C LYS A 277 -4.16 -18.64 -7.65
N VAL A 278 -4.57 -19.92 -7.73
CA VAL A 278 -5.57 -20.51 -6.84
C VAL A 278 -5.05 -20.52 -5.41
N TRP A 279 -5.94 -20.59 -4.41
CA TRP A 279 -5.50 -20.69 -3.01
C TRP A 279 -4.71 -21.99 -2.79
N ASN A 280 -5.33 -23.12 -2.99
CA ASN A 280 -4.71 -24.44 -3.02
C ASN A 280 -5.33 -25.26 -4.16
N THR A 281 -4.69 -26.35 -4.56
CA THR A 281 -5.20 -27.23 -5.61
C THR A 281 -6.56 -27.85 -5.21
N ASP A 282 -6.69 -28.29 -3.96
CA ASP A 282 -7.90 -28.95 -3.44
C ASP A 282 -8.96 -27.95 -2.95
N ASP A 283 -8.59 -26.69 -2.77
CA ASP A 283 -9.49 -25.59 -2.38
C ASP A 283 -9.12 -24.32 -3.17
N PRO A 284 -9.52 -24.23 -4.44
CA PRO A 284 -9.06 -23.16 -5.35
C PRO A 284 -9.63 -21.77 -5.01
N ARG A 285 -10.83 -21.69 -4.45
CA ARG A 285 -11.52 -20.44 -4.04
C ARG A 285 -11.69 -19.42 -5.17
N THR A 286 -11.94 -19.87 -6.40
CA THR A 286 -11.96 -19.00 -7.58
C THR A 286 -13.34 -18.71 -8.14
N ASP A 287 -14.42 -19.33 -7.61
CA ASP A 287 -15.75 -19.31 -8.21
C ASP A 287 -16.41 -17.93 -8.24
N LYS A 288 -16.10 -17.08 -7.28
CA LYS A 288 -16.75 -15.76 -7.10
C LYS A 288 -15.72 -14.61 -7.06
N VAL A 289 -14.47 -14.86 -7.46
CA VAL A 289 -13.43 -13.82 -7.43
C VAL A 289 -13.68 -12.74 -8.46
N THR A 290 -13.23 -11.54 -8.13
CA THR A 290 -13.04 -10.44 -9.09
C THR A 290 -11.55 -10.10 -9.15
N TYR A 291 -10.82 -10.84 -9.97
CA TYR A 291 -9.43 -10.54 -10.29
C TYR A 291 -9.38 -9.89 -11.66
N ALA A 292 -8.86 -8.66 -11.72
CA ALA A 292 -8.90 -7.93 -12.97
C ALA A 292 -7.66 -7.05 -13.18
N GLU A 293 -7.40 -6.75 -14.44
CA GLU A 293 -6.28 -5.93 -14.87
C GLU A 293 -6.72 -4.91 -15.92
N TYR A 294 -6.08 -3.69 -15.90
CA TYR A 294 -6.31 -2.67 -16.91
C TYR A 294 -5.02 -1.91 -17.21
N ALA A 295 -4.65 -1.84 -18.51
CA ALA A 295 -3.54 -1.03 -19.01
C ALA A 295 -2.22 -1.16 -18.22
N ASN A 296 -1.93 -2.33 -17.69
CA ASN A 296 -0.64 -2.63 -17.06
C ASN A 296 0.46 -2.75 -18.13
N THR A 297 1.71 -2.44 -17.76
CA THR A 297 2.86 -2.40 -18.65
C THR A 297 4.04 -3.22 -18.13
N GLY A 298 5.07 -3.39 -18.97
CA GLY A 298 6.26 -4.17 -18.63
C GLY A 298 6.10 -5.67 -18.91
N ASP A 299 7.20 -6.43 -18.73
CA ASP A 299 7.22 -7.85 -19.10
C ASP A 299 6.30 -8.71 -18.22
N GLY A 300 6.13 -8.35 -16.95
CA GLY A 300 5.21 -9.03 -16.04
C GLY A 300 3.73 -8.83 -16.35
N SER A 301 3.38 -7.87 -17.25
CA SER A 301 1.99 -7.69 -17.70
C SER A 301 1.62 -8.58 -18.89
N LYS A 302 2.59 -9.29 -19.44
CA LYS A 302 2.44 -10.15 -20.64
C LYS A 302 2.12 -11.59 -20.25
N GLY A 303 1.65 -12.36 -21.24
CA GLY A 303 1.38 -13.80 -21.11
C GLY A 303 -0.10 -14.13 -20.92
N THR A 304 -0.37 -15.45 -20.84
CA THR A 304 -1.74 -15.97 -20.68
C THR A 304 -2.11 -15.97 -19.21
N ARG A 305 -3.06 -15.13 -18.85
CA ARG A 305 -3.57 -15.01 -17.48
C ARG A 305 -4.47 -16.20 -17.10
N ALA A 306 -4.54 -16.49 -15.82
CA ALA A 306 -5.44 -17.49 -15.27
C ALA A 306 -6.89 -17.26 -15.72
N SER A 307 -7.61 -18.33 -16.05
CA SER A 307 -8.95 -18.28 -16.66
C SER A 307 -10.01 -17.60 -15.80
N PHE A 308 -9.81 -17.55 -14.49
CA PHE A 308 -10.71 -16.88 -13.53
C PHE A 308 -10.41 -15.37 -13.38
N SER A 309 -9.46 -14.82 -14.11
CA SER A 309 -9.18 -13.38 -14.16
C SER A 309 -9.72 -12.75 -15.43
N LYS A 310 -9.85 -11.40 -15.44
CA LYS A 310 -10.39 -10.67 -16.58
C LYS A 310 -9.64 -9.37 -16.85
N LYS A 311 -9.77 -8.85 -18.09
CA LYS A 311 -9.37 -7.50 -18.44
C LYS A 311 -10.57 -6.56 -18.29
N LEU A 312 -10.33 -5.38 -17.71
CA LEU A 312 -11.34 -4.31 -17.69
C LEU A 312 -11.27 -3.50 -18.97
N SER A 313 -12.40 -2.94 -19.39
CA SER A 313 -12.52 -2.01 -20.54
C SER A 313 -12.13 -0.58 -20.18
N ALA A 314 -12.18 -0.22 -18.88
CA ALA A 314 -11.83 1.10 -18.37
C ALA A 314 -11.21 1.01 -16.98
N ALA A 315 -10.43 2.03 -16.60
CA ALA A 315 -9.89 2.15 -15.25
C ALA A 315 -11.01 2.46 -14.24
N LEU A 316 -10.86 1.91 -13.03
CA LEU A 316 -11.65 2.33 -11.88
C LEU A 316 -11.16 3.70 -11.39
N SER A 317 -12.08 4.51 -10.86
CA SER A 317 -11.75 5.79 -10.23
C SER A 317 -11.76 5.68 -8.69
N PRO A 318 -11.00 6.54 -7.97
CA PRO A 318 -11.10 6.59 -6.51
C PRO A 318 -12.53 6.84 -6.02
N SER A 319 -13.30 7.69 -6.70
CA SER A 319 -14.70 7.96 -6.34
C SER A 319 -15.61 6.74 -6.48
N THR A 320 -15.35 5.89 -7.47
CA THR A 320 -16.11 4.64 -7.66
C THR A 320 -15.81 3.60 -6.57
N VAL A 321 -14.58 3.59 -6.07
CA VAL A 321 -14.09 2.55 -5.15
C VAL A 321 -14.19 3.00 -3.70
N LEU A 322 -13.76 4.22 -3.37
CA LEU A 322 -13.71 4.78 -2.01
C LEU A 322 -14.97 5.57 -1.62
N GLY A 323 -15.87 5.81 -2.59
CA GLY A 323 -17.04 6.67 -2.39
C GLY A 323 -16.82 8.11 -2.90
N SER A 324 -17.92 8.81 -3.19
CA SER A 324 -17.89 10.17 -3.74
C SER A 324 -17.28 11.21 -2.78
N ASP A 325 -17.32 10.93 -1.47
CA ASP A 325 -16.80 11.79 -0.42
C ASP A 325 -15.29 11.60 -0.12
N TYR A 326 -14.60 10.73 -0.88
CA TYR A 326 -13.19 10.40 -0.59
C TYR A 326 -12.28 11.63 -0.47
N LYS A 327 -12.56 12.70 -1.22
CA LYS A 327 -11.78 13.96 -1.17
C LYS A 327 -11.86 14.67 0.18
N SER A 328 -12.83 14.36 1.01
CA SER A 328 -12.98 14.98 2.34
C SER A 328 -11.95 14.46 3.35
N TRP A 329 -11.40 13.27 3.12
CA TRP A 329 -10.47 12.63 4.04
C TRP A 329 -9.12 12.21 3.41
N VAL A 330 -9.07 12.02 2.08
CA VAL A 330 -7.83 11.71 1.35
C VAL A 330 -7.03 12.99 1.12
N ASP A 331 -5.70 12.90 1.23
CA ASP A 331 -4.80 13.96 0.75
C ASP A 331 -4.59 13.80 -0.76
N ALA A 332 -5.41 14.53 -1.53
CA ALA A 332 -5.41 14.45 -3.00
C ALA A 332 -4.07 14.88 -3.63
N ALA A 333 -3.23 15.60 -2.91
CA ALA A 333 -1.91 16.01 -3.39
C ALA A 333 -0.93 14.84 -3.57
N TYR A 334 -1.25 13.67 -3.00
CA TYR A 334 -0.47 12.43 -3.18
C TYR A 334 -1.08 11.49 -4.23
N LEU A 335 -2.27 11.74 -4.73
CA LEU A 335 -2.86 10.92 -5.79
C LEU A 335 -2.29 11.27 -7.17
N SER A 336 -2.28 10.28 -8.08
CA SER A 336 -1.75 10.37 -9.44
C SER A 336 -2.84 10.65 -10.46
#